data_173ed0fb8cfc5aa7d6d8f4b1162cf935
#
_entry.id   173ed0fb8cfc5aa7d6d8f4b1162cf935
#
_cell.length_a   1.000
_cell.length_b   1.000
_cell.length_c   1.000
_cell.angle_alpha   90.00
_cell.angle_beta   90.00
_cell.angle_gamma   90.00
#
_symmetry.space_group_name_H-M   'P 1'
#
loop_
_entity.id
_entity.type
_entity.pdbx_description
1 polymer ?
#
loop_
_entity_poly.entity_id
_entity_poly.type
_entity_poly.pdbx_seq_one_letter_code
_entity_poly.pdbx_strand_id
1 'polypeptide(L)' 'MPFSEGEKRSLLSQKGIGATILKRLEEMGLDDVKILAVTSPDFILQRGAEITGSTCWRNSPQARKAIETAVNWAKEWSQK' A
#
# COMPACT_ATOMS: atom_id res chain seq x y z
N MET A 1 4.65 -2.57 13.18
CA MET A 1 3.94 -3.83 13.45
C MET A 1 3.22 -4.27 12.20
N PRO A 2 3.23 -5.56 11.86
CA PRO A 2 2.53 -6.03 10.67
C PRO A 2 1.02 -5.83 10.81
N PHE A 3 0.35 -5.74 9.67
CA PHE A 3 -1.11 -5.65 9.66
C PHE A 3 -1.72 -6.84 10.40
N SER A 4 -2.77 -6.57 11.18
CA SER A 4 -3.56 -7.64 11.76
C SER A 4 -4.39 -8.33 10.67
N GLU A 5 -4.95 -9.49 10.98
CA GLU A 5 -5.78 -10.21 10.00
C GLU A 5 -6.99 -9.38 9.58
N GLY A 6 -7.60 -8.66 10.51
CA GLY A 6 -8.72 -7.78 10.20
C GLY A 6 -8.30 -6.65 9.28
N GLU A 7 -7.13 -6.07 9.52
CA GLU A 7 -6.59 -5.02 8.66
C GLU A 7 -6.29 -5.54 7.25
N LYS A 8 -5.64 -6.69 7.15
CA LYS A 8 -5.34 -7.30 5.86
C LYS A 8 -6.63 -7.59 5.08
N ARG A 9 -7.62 -8.15 5.75
CA ARG A 9 -8.89 -8.50 5.12
C ARG A 9 -9.61 -7.24 4.62
N SER A 10 -9.64 -6.20 5.44
CA SER A 10 -10.26 -4.93 5.06
C SER A 10 -9.55 -4.29 3.88
N LEU A 11 -8.21 -4.28 3.90
CA LEU A 11 -7.42 -3.72 2.80
C LEU A 11 -7.66 -4.49 1.51
N LEU A 12 -7.65 -5.81 1.57
CA LEU A 12 -7.88 -6.65 0.39
C LEU A 12 -9.29 -6.51 -0.18
N SER A 13 -10.25 -6.03 0.62
CA SER A 13 -11.60 -5.78 0.15
C SER A 13 -11.71 -4.50 -0.66
N GLN A 14 -10.69 -3.64 -0.61
CA GLN A 14 -10.70 -2.40 -1.37
C GLN A 14 -10.54 -2.70 -2.85
N LYS A 15 -11.29 -1.96 -3.68
CA LYS A 15 -11.26 -2.15 -5.12
C LYS A 15 -9.87 -1.84 -5.68
N GLY A 16 -9.34 -2.76 -6.46
CA GLY A 16 -8.03 -2.58 -7.08
C GLY A 16 -6.85 -3.04 -6.21
N ILE A 17 -7.12 -3.47 -4.98
CA ILE A 17 -6.07 -3.97 -4.08
C ILE A 17 -6.11 -5.49 -4.06
N GLY A 18 -5.00 -6.11 -4.44
CA GLY A 18 -4.85 -7.55 -4.38
C GLY A 18 -3.71 -7.96 -3.46
N ALA A 19 -3.50 -9.27 -3.36
CA ALA A 19 -2.45 -9.83 -2.52
C ALA A 19 -1.07 -9.31 -2.90
N THR A 20 -0.84 -9.01 -4.18
CA THR A 20 0.43 -8.48 -4.65
C THR A 20 0.73 -7.11 -4.02
N ILE A 21 -0.26 -6.23 -3.97
CA ILE A 21 -0.11 -4.90 -3.38
C ILE A 21 0.21 -5.04 -1.88
N LEU A 22 -0.53 -5.89 -1.20
CA LEU A 22 -0.30 -6.14 0.23
C LEU A 22 1.12 -6.65 0.47
N LYS A 23 1.57 -7.59 -0.33
CA LYS A 23 2.91 -8.16 -0.21
C LYS A 23 3.98 -7.07 -0.43
N ARG A 24 3.80 -6.20 -1.42
CA ARG A 24 4.74 -5.11 -1.68
C ARG A 24 4.83 -4.16 -0.49
N LEU A 25 3.69 -3.81 0.10
CA LEU A 25 3.67 -2.96 1.27
C LEU A 25 4.43 -3.60 2.44
N GLU A 26 4.24 -4.90 2.64
CA GLU A 26 4.96 -5.63 3.68
C GLU A 26 6.48 -5.62 3.42
N GLU A 27 6.89 -5.83 2.19
CA GLU A 27 8.31 -5.83 1.81
C GLU A 27 8.95 -4.46 2.03
N MET A 28 8.18 -3.39 1.88
CA MET A 28 8.66 -2.02 2.07
C MET A 28 8.64 -1.56 3.53
N GLY A 29 8.16 -2.42 4.44
CA GLY A 29 8.02 -2.03 5.82
C GLY A 29 6.81 -1.15 6.08
N LEU A 30 5.88 -1.08 5.15
CA LEU A 30 4.67 -0.27 5.24
C LEU A 30 3.47 -1.13 5.65
N ASP A 31 3.72 -2.11 6.49
CA ASP A 31 2.71 -3.02 6.99
C ASP A 31 2.08 -2.55 8.31
N ASP A 32 2.19 -1.27 8.58
CA ASP A 32 1.58 -0.61 9.74
C ASP A 32 0.64 0.48 9.24
N VAL A 33 -0.62 0.42 9.70
CA VAL A 33 -1.65 1.36 9.27
C VAL A 33 -1.25 2.81 9.52
N LYS A 34 -0.63 3.09 10.67
CA LYS A 34 -0.23 4.45 11.03
C LYS A 34 0.87 4.97 10.11
N ILE A 35 1.84 4.11 9.81
CA ILE A 35 2.94 4.49 8.91
C ILE A 35 2.41 4.69 7.50
N LEU A 36 1.57 3.77 7.03
CA LEU A 36 0.98 3.86 5.70
C LEU A 36 0.15 5.14 5.53
N ALA A 37 -0.61 5.50 6.58
CA ALA A 37 -1.47 6.68 6.54
C ALA A 37 -0.70 7.99 6.36
N VAL A 38 0.55 8.05 6.82
CA VAL A 38 1.37 9.26 6.71
C VAL A 38 2.37 9.22 5.56
N THR A 39 2.39 8.15 4.79
CA THR A 39 3.31 7.99 3.65
C THR A 39 2.61 8.41 2.37
N SER A 40 3.29 9.20 1.54
CA SER A 40 2.70 9.63 0.28
C SER A 40 2.69 8.49 -0.75
N PRO A 41 1.67 8.43 -1.61
CA PRO A 41 1.63 7.43 -2.67
C PRO A 41 2.86 7.47 -3.59
N ASP A 42 3.36 8.66 -3.90
CA ASP A 42 4.53 8.82 -4.76
C ASP A 42 5.77 8.15 -4.14
N PHE A 43 5.96 8.33 -2.83
CA PHE A 43 7.07 7.69 -2.11
C PHE A 43 6.95 6.18 -2.19
N ILE A 44 5.74 5.65 -2.00
CA ILE A 44 5.51 4.20 -2.03
C ILE A 44 5.83 3.64 -3.41
N LEU A 45 5.40 4.31 -4.47
CA LEU A 45 5.65 3.88 -5.84
C LEU A 45 7.14 3.89 -6.15
N GLN A 46 7.84 4.95 -5.73
CA GLN A 46 9.27 5.05 -5.94
C GLN A 46 10.01 3.94 -5.20
N ARG A 47 9.64 3.72 -3.95
CA ARG A 47 10.27 2.68 -3.13
C ARG A 47 10.03 1.29 -3.70
N GLY A 48 8.79 1.03 -4.16
CA GLY A 48 8.46 -0.24 -4.78
C GLY A 48 9.27 -0.48 -6.04
N ALA A 49 9.48 0.57 -6.85
CA ALA A 49 10.30 0.46 -8.05
C ALA A 49 11.76 0.11 -7.70
N GLU A 50 12.30 0.69 -6.63
CA GLU A 50 13.66 0.39 -6.17
C GLU A 50 13.78 -1.06 -5.73
N ILE A 51 12.82 -1.54 -4.95
CA ILE A 51 12.85 -2.90 -4.41
C ILE A 51 12.72 -3.95 -5.51
N THR A 52 11.81 -3.70 -6.47
CA THR A 52 11.57 -4.65 -7.56
C THR A 52 12.58 -4.52 -8.70
N GLY A 53 13.35 -3.42 -8.71
CA GLY A 53 14.27 -3.13 -9.81
C GLY A 53 13.56 -2.82 -11.11
N SER A 54 12.28 -2.45 -11.06
CA SER A 54 11.48 -2.19 -12.26
C SER A 54 10.74 -0.86 -12.13
N THR A 55 10.92 0.01 -13.12
CA THR A 55 10.20 1.27 -13.19
C THR A 55 8.77 1.09 -13.71
N CYS A 56 8.43 -0.08 -14.26
CA CYS A 56 7.10 -0.35 -14.77
C CYS A 56 6.04 -0.18 -13.70
N TRP A 57 6.34 -0.61 -12.48
CA TRP A 57 5.40 -0.48 -11.36
C TRP A 57 5.10 0.98 -11.05
N ARG A 58 6.14 1.81 -11.01
CA ARG A 58 6.01 3.24 -10.74
C ARG A 58 5.22 3.96 -11.82
N ASN A 59 5.38 3.52 -13.07
CA ASN A 59 4.74 4.16 -14.22
C ASN A 59 3.34 3.59 -14.51
N SER A 60 2.89 2.61 -13.75
CA SER A 60 1.58 1.99 -13.95
C SER A 60 0.48 2.84 -13.31
N PRO A 61 -0.51 3.32 -14.09
CA PRO A 61 -1.65 4.04 -13.51
C PRO A 61 -2.45 3.17 -12.54
N GLN A 62 -2.52 1.86 -12.81
CA GLN A 62 -3.24 0.93 -11.93
C GLN A 62 -2.54 0.81 -10.58
N ALA A 63 -1.21 0.71 -10.58
CA ALA A 63 -0.44 0.64 -9.35
C ALA A 63 -0.58 1.92 -8.53
N ARG A 64 -0.51 3.08 -9.19
CA ARG A 64 -0.69 4.37 -8.52
C ARG A 64 -2.07 4.45 -7.86
N LYS A 65 -3.10 4.08 -8.59
CA LYS A 65 -4.46 4.12 -8.05
C LYS A 65 -4.63 3.17 -6.87
N ALA A 66 -4.06 1.97 -6.96
CA ALA A 66 -4.11 1.00 -5.87
C ALA A 66 -3.41 1.54 -4.63
N ILE A 67 -2.24 2.15 -4.79
CA ILE A 67 -1.49 2.70 -3.67
C ILE A 67 -2.24 3.89 -3.04
N GLU A 68 -2.83 4.76 -3.86
CA GLU A 68 -3.65 5.86 -3.35
C GLU A 68 -4.81 5.34 -2.53
N THR A 69 -5.47 4.28 -3.01
CA THR A 69 -6.57 3.64 -2.30
C THR A 69 -6.08 3.08 -0.96
N ALA A 70 -4.91 2.44 -0.95
CA ALA A 70 -4.34 1.87 0.26
C ALA A 70 -4.04 2.95 1.31
N VAL A 71 -3.45 4.07 0.89
CA VAL A 71 -3.13 5.18 1.80
C VAL A 71 -4.42 5.79 2.35
N ASN A 72 -5.42 6.01 1.50
CA ASN A 72 -6.71 6.55 1.94
C ASN A 72 -7.39 5.60 2.91
N TRP A 73 -7.36 4.30 2.63
CA TRP A 73 -7.90 3.29 3.53
C TRP A 73 -7.21 3.37 4.91
N ALA A 74 -5.89 3.51 4.91
CA ALA A 74 -5.12 3.57 6.16
C ALA A 74 -5.51 4.81 6.97
N LYS A 75 -5.70 5.95 6.30
CA LYS A 75 -6.12 7.19 6.97
C LYS A 75 -7.48 7.02 7.64
N GLU A 76 -8.43 6.43 6.92
CA GLU A 76 -9.76 6.19 7.46
C GLU A 76 -9.72 5.18 8.61
N TRP A 77 -8.96 4.12 8.45
CA TRP A 77 -8.83 3.09 9.48
C TRP A 77 -8.24 3.66 10.76
N SER A 78 -7.20 4.48 10.65
CA SER A 78 -6.50 5.03 11.81
C SER A 78 -7.34 6.06 12.57
N GLN A 79 -8.41 6.57 11.96
CA GLN A 79 -9.32 7.53 12.60
C GLN A 79 -10.45 6.86 13.38
N LYS A 80 -10.58 5.55 13.31
CA LYS A 80 -11.65 4.84 14.01
C LYS A 80 -11.31 4.58 15.48
#